data_870e6407ce6ada6fcb1a2192fe18c553
#
_entry.id   870e6407ce6ada6fcb1a2192fe18c553
#
_cell.length_a   1.000
_cell.length_b   1.000
_cell.length_c   1.000
_cell.angle_alpha   90.00
_cell.angle_beta   90.00
_cell.angle_gamma   90.00
#
_symmetry.space_group_name_H-M   'P 1'
#
loop_
_entity.id
_entity.type
_entity.pdbx_description
1 polymer ?
#
loop_
_entity_poly.entity_id
_entity_poly.type
_entity_poly.pdbx_seq_one_letter_code
_entity_poly.pdbx_strand_id
1 'polypeptide(L)'
;MTPALTIFMIGITLSVIGGFMLIFEKPQIANQPILSQSQFNDDSIPKILPRKSRETLKQEKKNKGNEFEKFVVQKFNKKYFKIMEWAGDKYVNGIYAETTTQPDLRIKFNFYEMDKEFAVECKYRSYYFKDGIDWAKDNQRNNYQNYSEAKGIVTFIVIGVGGTADKPEELFIVPLQDLKSDFISKSDLQAYKKSDFNTNKFFFEPQTGVLK
;
A
#
# COMPACT_ATOMS: atom_id res chain seq x y z
N MET A 1 61.33 6.26 23.64
CA MET A 1 61.15 5.48 22.41
C MET A 1 60.09 6.21 21.59
N THR A 2 60.53 6.93 20.55
CA THR A 2 59.71 7.76 19.68
C THR A 2 59.20 6.95 18.47
N PRO A 3 57.95 7.08 18.04
CA PRO A 3 57.53 6.47 16.77
C PRO A 3 57.84 7.38 15.59
N ALA A 4 58.31 6.79 14.54
CA ALA A 4 58.71 7.41 13.28
C ALA A 4 57.48 7.88 12.47
N LEU A 5 57.56 9.13 12.00
CA LEU A 5 56.62 9.78 11.11
C LEU A 5 57.00 9.43 9.65
N THR A 6 56.14 8.73 8.95
CA THR A 6 56.35 8.45 7.52
C THR A 6 55.54 9.47 6.68
N ILE A 7 56.28 10.34 5.99
CA ILE A 7 55.74 11.34 5.09
C ILE A 7 55.60 10.72 3.70
N PHE A 8 54.37 10.65 3.14
CA PHE A 8 54.17 10.32 1.75
C PHE A 8 54.12 11.60 0.91
N MET A 9 55.07 11.68 0.00
CA MET A 9 55.15 12.74 -1.02
C MET A 9 54.17 12.45 -2.15
N ILE A 10 53.26 13.40 -2.39
CA ILE A 10 52.32 13.38 -3.51
C ILE A 10 53.01 14.07 -4.71
N GLY A 11 53.33 13.27 -5.73
CA GLY A 11 53.84 13.77 -7.01
C GLY A 11 52.73 14.39 -7.83
N ILE A 12 52.81 15.67 -8.15
CA ILE A 12 51.92 16.36 -9.09
C ILE A 12 52.50 16.23 -10.49
N THR A 13 51.85 15.48 -11.40
CA THR A 13 52.15 15.47 -12.80
C THR A 13 51.29 16.51 -13.53
N LEU A 14 51.93 17.57 -14.03
CA LEU A 14 51.32 18.51 -14.97
C LEU A 14 51.18 17.82 -16.34
N SER A 15 49.93 17.66 -16.80
CA SER A 15 49.65 17.23 -18.16
C SER A 15 49.27 18.44 -19.00
N VAL A 16 50.06 18.68 -20.04
CA VAL A 16 49.89 19.77 -21.01
C VAL A 16 48.75 19.43 -21.94
N ILE A 17 47.72 20.29 -21.95
CA ILE A 17 46.54 20.16 -22.83
C ILE A 17 46.88 20.81 -24.16
N GLY A 18 47.11 20.00 -25.17
CA GLY A 18 47.19 20.41 -26.58
C GLY A 18 45.76 20.69 -27.08
N GLY A 19 45.47 21.94 -27.41
CA GLY A 19 44.19 22.33 -28.00
C GLY A 19 44.05 21.82 -29.44
N PHE A 20 43.04 20.98 -29.66
CA PHE A 20 42.58 20.58 -30.98
C PHE A 20 41.34 21.43 -31.32
N MET A 21 41.54 22.39 -32.24
CA MET A 21 40.47 23.23 -32.75
C MET A 21 39.73 22.46 -33.86
N LEU A 22 38.57 21.87 -33.52
CA LEU A 22 37.69 21.24 -34.49
C LEU A 22 36.86 22.35 -35.19
N ILE A 23 37.14 22.54 -36.47
CA ILE A 23 36.32 23.38 -37.34
C ILE A 23 35.07 22.59 -37.69
N PHE A 24 33.91 23.03 -37.20
CA PHE A 24 32.62 22.48 -37.59
C PHE A 24 32.19 23.13 -38.93
N GLU A 25 32.31 22.41 -40.01
CA GLU A 25 31.64 22.76 -41.27
C GLU A 25 30.12 22.50 -41.09
N LYS A 26 29.32 23.54 -41.39
CA LYS A 26 27.85 23.41 -41.42
C LYS A 26 27.48 22.56 -42.66
N PRO A 27 26.65 21.51 -42.49
CA PRO A 27 26.12 20.76 -43.61
C PRO A 27 25.19 21.66 -44.44
N GLN A 28 25.47 21.76 -45.74
CA GLN A 28 24.59 22.37 -46.74
C GLN A 28 23.31 21.53 -46.84
N ILE A 29 22.15 22.19 -46.57
CA ILE A 29 20.84 21.58 -46.77
C ILE A 29 20.57 21.53 -48.26
N ALA A 30 20.72 20.37 -48.88
CA ALA A 30 20.28 20.14 -50.26
C ALA A 30 18.74 20.17 -50.30
N ASN A 31 18.19 21.05 -51.14
CA ASN A 31 16.76 21.11 -51.46
C ASN A 31 16.29 19.74 -51.99
N GLN A 32 15.54 19.01 -51.17
CA GLN A 32 14.78 17.85 -51.61
C GLN A 32 13.37 18.28 -52.04
N PRO A 33 12.79 17.71 -53.10
CA PRO A 33 11.48 18.10 -53.59
C PRO A 33 10.39 17.70 -52.55
N ILE A 34 9.45 18.63 -52.35
CA ILE A 34 8.27 18.44 -51.52
C ILE A 34 7.44 17.28 -52.10
N LEU A 35 7.51 16.12 -51.51
CA LEU A 35 6.60 15.01 -51.80
C LEU A 35 5.22 15.35 -51.23
N SER A 36 4.21 15.28 -52.07
CA SER A 36 2.81 15.59 -51.83
C SER A 36 2.26 14.87 -50.59
N GLN A 37 1.59 15.65 -49.72
CA GLN A 37 0.79 15.17 -48.58
C GLN A 37 -0.39 14.33 -49.07
N SER A 38 -0.20 13.05 -49.29
CA SER A 38 -1.33 12.12 -49.36
C SER A 38 -0.80 10.70 -49.10
N GLN A 39 -1.15 10.17 -47.96
CA GLN A 39 -1.05 8.78 -47.46
C GLN A 39 -0.21 8.59 -46.19
N PHE A 40 -0.57 9.26 -45.12
CA PHE A 40 -0.33 8.73 -43.80
C PHE A 40 -1.69 8.28 -43.23
N ASN A 41 -1.97 7.00 -43.31
CA ASN A 41 -3.04 6.38 -42.54
C ASN A 41 -2.66 6.52 -41.05
N ASP A 42 -3.49 7.27 -40.31
CA ASP A 42 -3.31 7.72 -38.92
C ASP A 42 -3.64 6.64 -37.89
N ASP A 43 -3.36 5.36 -38.19
CA ASP A 43 -3.69 4.25 -37.28
C ASP A 43 -2.52 3.69 -36.45
N SER A 44 -1.34 4.33 -36.51
CA SER A 44 -0.14 3.84 -35.79
C SER A 44 0.42 4.76 -34.70
N ILE A 45 -0.26 5.86 -34.38
CA ILE A 45 0.14 6.70 -33.24
C ILE A 45 -0.42 6.02 -31.98
N PRO A 46 0.42 5.54 -31.05
CA PRO A 46 -0.09 5.01 -29.77
C PRO A 46 -0.91 6.12 -29.11
N LYS A 47 -2.21 5.86 -28.91
CA LYS A 47 -3.12 6.78 -28.24
C LYS A 47 -2.58 7.00 -26.82
N ILE A 48 -1.81 8.05 -26.58
CA ILE A 48 -1.31 8.41 -25.25
C ILE A 48 -2.55 8.69 -24.41
N LEU A 49 -2.92 7.71 -23.57
CA LEU A 49 -4.03 7.88 -22.64
C LEU A 49 -3.74 9.08 -21.74
N PRO A 50 -4.68 10.00 -21.57
CA PRO A 50 -4.47 11.19 -20.75
C PRO A 50 -4.11 10.75 -19.32
N ARG A 51 -3.04 11.33 -18.79
CA ARG A 51 -2.58 11.08 -17.42
C ARG A 51 -3.72 11.46 -16.46
N LYS A 52 -4.19 10.48 -15.67
CA LYS A 52 -5.25 10.71 -14.68
C LYS A 52 -4.86 11.84 -13.73
N SER A 53 -5.80 12.69 -13.39
CA SER A 53 -5.57 13.75 -12.42
C SER A 53 -5.26 13.18 -11.03
N ARG A 54 -4.57 13.95 -10.19
CA ARG A 54 -4.27 13.54 -8.79
C ARG A 54 -5.55 13.23 -8.00
N GLU A 55 -6.60 14.00 -8.25
CA GLU A 55 -7.90 13.83 -7.59
C GLU A 55 -8.59 12.54 -8.03
N THR A 56 -8.57 12.22 -9.33
CA THR A 56 -9.09 10.95 -9.85
C THR A 56 -8.39 9.75 -9.21
N LEU A 57 -7.06 9.81 -9.09
CA LEU A 57 -6.28 8.72 -8.45
C LEU A 57 -6.60 8.59 -6.95
N LYS A 58 -6.84 9.69 -6.25
CA LYS A 58 -7.23 9.68 -4.83
C LYS A 58 -8.61 9.06 -4.66
N GLN A 59 -9.56 9.43 -5.51
CA GLN A 59 -10.91 8.87 -5.48
C GLN A 59 -10.93 7.38 -5.80
N GLU A 60 -10.14 6.93 -6.79
CA GLU A 60 -10.01 5.49 -7.11
C GLU A 60 -9.45 4.68 -5.92
N LYS A 61 -8.44 5.23 -5.22
CA LYS A 61 -7.90 4.59 -4.01
C LYS A 61 -8.94 4.47 -2.91
N LYS A 62 -9.72 5.53 -2.69
CA LYS A 62 -10.80 5.54 -1.70
C LYS A 62 -11.89 4.52 -2.04
N ASN A 63 -12.31 4.46 -3.30
CA ASN A 63 -13.30 3.48 -3.76
C ASN A 63 -12.83 2.05 -3.54
N LYS A 64 -11.57 1.73 -3.88
CA LYS A 64 -10.98 0.41 -3.61
C LYS A 64 -10.94 0.07 -2.11
N GLY A 65 -10.64 1.04 -1.25
CA GLY A 65 -10.72 0.87 0.20
C GLY A 65 -12.13 0.47 0.64
N ASN A 66 -13.13 1.24 0.24
CA ASN A 66 -14.54 0.99 0.59
C ASN A 66 -15.06 -0.35 0.03
N GLU A 67 -14.63 -0.75 -1.16
CA GLU A 67 -14.98 -2.06 -1.74
C GLU A 67 -14.38 -3.21 -0.94
N PHE A 68 -13.13 -3.07 -0.51
CA PHE A 68 -12.48 -4.08 0.32
C PHE A 68 -13.09 -4.18 1.71
N GLU A 69 -13.43 -3.07 2.36
CA GLU A 69 -14.16 -3.08 3.63
C GLU A 69 -15.48 -3.86 3.51
N LYS A 70 -16.27 -3.60 2.46
CA LYS A 70 -17.51 -4.34 2.18
C LYS A 70 -17.24 -5.84 2.00
N PHE A 71 -16.18 -6.20 1.27
CA PHE A 71 -15.77 -7.59 1.12
C PHE A 71 -15.46 -8.23 2.48
N VAL A 72 -14.69 -7.57 3.32
CA VAL A 72 -14.34 -8.06 4.68
C VAL A 72 -15.59 -8.21 5.55
N VAL A 73 -16.49 -7.22 5.54
CA VAL A 73 -17.76 -7.28 6.29
C VAL A 73 -18.59 -8.51 5.90
N GLN A 74 -18.63 -8.87 4.61
CA GLN A 74 -19.34 -10.04 4.12
C GLN A 74 -18.74 -11.38 4.61
N LYS A 75 -17.50 -11.38 5.09
CA LYS A 75 -16.87 -12.58 5.67
C LYS A 75 -17.34 -12.88 7.10
N PHE A 76 -17.99 -11.97 7.77
CA PHE A 76 -18.57 -12.19 9.09
C PHE A 76 -19.97 -12.79 8.97
N ASN A 77 -20.19 -13.93 9.65
CA ASN A 77 -21.51 -14.55 9.69
C ASN A 77 -22.43 -13.81 10.66
N LYS A 78 -23.50 -13.20 10.16
CA LYS A 78 -24.47 -12.40 10.93
C LYS A 78 -25.09 -13.15 12.13
N LYS A 79 -25.03 -14.48 12.16
CA LYS A 79 -25.51 -15.28 13.27
C LYS A 79 -24.63 -15.13 14.53
N TYR A 80 -23.34 -14.91 14.32
CA TYR A 80 -22.35 -14.88 15.40
C TYR A 80 -21.68 -13.51 15.57
N PHE A 81 -21.75 -12.66 14.55
CA PHE A 81 -21.07 -11.37 14.55
C PHE A 81 -22.04 -10.22 14.34
N LYS A 82 -21.88 -9.19 15.15
CA LYS A 82 -22.59 -7.93 15.03
C LYS A 82 -21.58 -6.81 14.80
N ILE A 83 -21.74 -6.03 13.74
CA ILE A 83 -20.93 -4.83 13.52
C ILE A 83 -21.49 -3.74 14.43
N MET A 84 -20.67 -3.29 15.37
CA MET A 84 -21.01 -2.24 16.32
C MET A 84 -20.71 -0.88 15.77
N GLU A 85 -19.59 -0.75 15.06
CA GLU A 85 -19.15 0.48 14.41
C GLU A 85 -18.55 0.13 13.04
N TRP A 86 -18.85 0.96 12.06
CA TRP A 86 -18.23 0.96 10.75
C TRP A 86 -17.78 2.39 10.48
N ALA A 87 -16.50 2.66 10.78
CA ALA A 87 -15.90 3.97 10.60
C ALA A 87 -15.61 4.17 9.12
N GLY A 88 -16.13 5.24 8.53
CA GLY A 88 -15.74 5.68 7.20
C GLY A 88 -14.97 6.99 7.29
N ASP A 89 -14.13 7.28 6.31
CA ASP A 89 -13.49 8.60 6.15
C ASP A 89 -14.53 9.70 6.06
N LYS A 90 -14.91 10.25 7.19
CA LYS A 90 -15.84 11.40 7.28
C LYS A 90 -15.02 12.69 7.34
N TYR A 91 -14.69 13.21 6.17
CA TYR A 91 -14.10 14.53 6.00
C TYR A 91 -15.10 15.46 5.35
N VAL A 92 -15.46 16.53 6.03
CA VAL A 92 -16.34 17.58 5.50
C VAL A 92 -15.73 18.94 5.83
N ASN A 93 -15.45 19.74 4.81
CA ASN A 93 -14.99 21.14 4.95
C ASN A 93 -13.80 21.35 5.89
N GLY A 94 -12.78 20.49 5.82
CA GLY A 94 -11.58 20.63 6.67
C GLY A 94 -11.69 19.96 8.04
N ILE A 95 -12.86 19.42 8.41
CA ILE A 95 -13.07 18.74 9.68
C ILE A 95 -12.98 17.24 9.46
N TYR A 96 -12.02 16.59 10.15
CA TYR A 96 -11.92 15.13 10.23
C TYR A 96 -12.78 14.65 11.40
N ALA A 97 -13.53 13.57 11.17
CA ALA A 97 -14.16 12.90 12.29
C ALA A 97 -13.07 12.23 13.14
N GLU A 98 -13.24 12.20 14.45
CA GLU A 98 -12.35 11.50 15.39
C GLU A 98 -12.15 10.02 15.02
N THR A 99 -13.13 9.43 14.35
CA THR A 99 -13.11 8.07 13.80
C THR A 99 -12.02 7.84 12.74
N THR A 100 -11.38 8.86 12.17
CA THR A 100 -10.27 8.70 11.20
C THR A 100 -8.99 8.14 11.83
N THR A 101 -8.90 8.15 13.15
CA THR A 101 -7.78 7.58 13.92
C THR A 101 -8.09 6.18 14.49
N GLN A 102 -9.29 5.67 14.24
CA GLN A 102 -9.77 4.37 14.74
C GLN A 102 -9.73 3.32 13.60
N PRO A 103 -9.71 2.02 13.94
CA PRO A 103 -9.88 0.95 12.96
C PRO A 103 -11.23 1.03 12.25
N ASP A 104 -11.30 0.50 11.02
CA ASP A 104 -12.50 0.58 10.16
C ASP A 104 -13.75 -0.04 10.79
N LEU A 105 -13.60 -1.13 11.53
CA LEU A 105 -14.72 -1.89 12.09
C LEU A 105 -14.49 -2.17 13.59
N ARG A 106 -15.56 -2.04 14.39
CA ARG A 106 -15.65 -2.66 15.72
C ARG A 106 -16.73 -3.72 15.66
N ILE A 107 -16.37 -4.94 16.05
CA ILE A 107 -17.18 -6.15 15.88
C ILE A 107 -17.38 -6.82 17.23
N LYS A 108 -18.61 -7.22 17.47
CA LYS A 108 -18.98 -8.03 18.62
C LYS A 108 -19.25 -9.45 18.14
N PHE A 109 -18.56 -10.42 18.76
CA PHE A 109 -18.77 -11.83 18.58
C PHE A 109 -19.66 -12.34 19.72
N ASN A 110 -20.75 -13.01 19.36
CA ASN A 110 -21.65 -13.65 20.31
C ASN A 110 -21.80 -15.14 19.95
N PHE A 111 -21.47 -16.00 20.89
CA PHE A 111 -21.64 -17.43 20.73
C PHE A 111 -21.94 -18.06 22.08
N TYR A 112 -23.16 -18.56 22.27
CA TYR A 112 -23.68 -18.98 23.57
C TYR A 112 -23.54 -17.86 24.61
N GLU A 113 -22.92 -18.14 25.76
CA GLU A 113 -22.67 -17.18 26.85
C GLU A 113 -21.40 -16.36 26.64
N MET A 114 -20.66 -16.58 25.52
CA MET A 114 -19.43 -15.87 25.23
C MET A 114 -19.71 -14.61 24.41
N ASP A 115 -19.25 -13.49 24.93
CA ASP A 115 -19.41 -12.17 24.38
C ASP A 115 -18.03 -11.50 24.31
N LYS A 116 -17.50 -11.30 23.11
CA LYS A 116 -16.18 -10.71 22.89
C LYS A 116 -16.24 -9.62 21.85
N GLU A 117 -15.51 -8.54 22.07
CA GLU A 117 -15.34 -7.47 21.08
C GLU A 117 -13.91 -7.44 20.55
N PHE A 118 -13.78 -7.05 19.30
CA PHE A 118 -12.50 -6.81 18.65
C PHE A 118 -12.66 -5.78 17.54
N ALA A 119 -11.55 -5.20 17.11
CA ALA A 119 -11.53 -4.27 16.00
C ALA A 119 -10.86 -4.87 14.77
N VAL A 120 -11.19 -4.33 13.60
CA VAL A 120 -10.60 -4.73 12.32
C VAL A 120 -10.27 -3.49 11.52
N GLU A 121 -9.03 -3.40 11.06
CA GLU A 121 -8.59 -2.47 10.04
C GLU A 121 -8.44 -3.19 8.71
N CYS A 122 -8.93 -2.62 7.63
CA CYS A 122 -8.97 -3.19 6.30
C CYS A 122 -7.92 -2.54 5.40
N LYS A 123 -7.01 -3.31 4.83
CA LYS A 123 -5.96 -2.81 3.94
C LYS A 123 -5.95 -3.58 2.62
N TYR A 124 -6.27 -2.91 1.51
CA TYR A 124 -6.15 -3.50 0.17
C TYR A 124 -4.92 -2.96 -0.54
N ARG A 125 -4.18 -3.85 -1.19
CA ARG A 125 -3.04 -3.54 -2.04
C ARG A 125 -3.14 -4.29 -3.35
N SER A 126 -3.05 -3.59 -4.48
CA SER A 126 -3.13 -4.22 -5.81
C SER A 126 -1.92 -5.12 -6.10
N TYR A 127 -0.79 -4.93 -5.43
CA TYR A 127 0.44 -5.71 -5.60
C TYR A 127 1.36 -5.52 -4.39
N TYR A 128 2.34 -6.40 -4.26
CA TYR A 128 3.44 -6.26 -3.30
C TYR A 128 4.39 -5.15 -3.74
N PHE A 129 4.93 -4.42 -2.79
CA PHE A 129 5.96 -3.40 -3.00
C PHE A 129 7.19 -3.75 -2.15
N LYS A 130 8.40 -3.76 -2.75
CA LYS A 130 9.66 -4.16 -2.07
C LYS A 130 9.55 -5.51 -1.34
N ASP A 131 8.92 -6.48 -2.00
CA ASP A 131 8.66 -7.81 -1.45
C ASP A 131 7.87 -7.82 -0.14
N GLY A 132 6.92 -6.90 0.00
CA GLY A 132 6.06 -6.81 1.17
C GLY A 132 4.93 -5.80 1.00
N ILE A 133 4.38 -5.36 2.10
CA ILE A 133 3.24 -4.45 2.19
C ILE A 133 3.53 -3.32 3.18
N ASP A 134 3.42 -2.06 2.71
CA ASP A 134 3.22 -0.90 3.58
C ASP A 134 1.76 -0.92 4.04
N TRP A 135 1.49 -1.44 5.23
CA TRP A 135 0.12 -1.59 5.74
C TRP A 135 -0.35 -0.36 6.51
N ALA A 136 0.55 0.38 7.14
CA ALA A 136 0.25 1.63 7.84
C ALA A 136 1.00 2.81 7.23
N LYS A 137 0.56 4.01 7.55
CA LYS A 137 1.23 5.27 7.23
C LYS A 137 1.29 6.14 8.47
N ASP A 138 2.42 6.85 8.62
CA ASP A 138 2.64 7.80 9.70
C ASP A 138 2.28 7.18 11.08
N ASN A 139 1.44 7.84 11.84
CA ASN A 139 1.06 7.43 13.19
C ASN A 139 -0.08 6.39 13.24
N GLN A 140 -0.53 5.81 12.11
CA GLN A 140 -1.70 4.91 12.10
C GLN A 140 -1.52 3.71 13.03
N ARG A 141 -0.35 3.08 13.03
CA ARG A 141 -0.06 1.94 13.92
C ARG A 141 -0.24 2.34 15.40
N ASN A 142 0.33 3.46 15.81
CA ASN A 142 0.21 3.95 17.18
C ASN A 142 -1.26 4.29 17.53
N ASN A 143 -1.99 4.89 16.59
CA ASN A 143 -3.42 5.19 16.79
C ASN A 143 -4.23 3.91 17.04
N TYR A 144 -3.99 2.83 16.28
CA TYR A 144 -4.68 1.56 16.47
C TYR A 144 -4.26 0.85 17.76
N GLN A 145 -3.00 0.95 18.18
CA GLN A 145 -2.53 0.45 19.47
C GLN A 145 -3.22 1.18 20.62
N ASN A 146 -3.22 2.51 20.60
CA ASN A 146 -3.89 3.34 21.60
C ASN A 146 -5.40 3.03 21.66
N TYR A 147 -6.04 2.82 20.49
CA TYR A 147 -7.44 2.45 20.42
C TYR A 147 -7.70 1.09 21.09
N SER A 148 -6.87 0.10 20.77
CA SER A 148 -6.96 -1.25 21.35
C SER A 148 -6.82 -1.21 22.87
N GLU A 149 -5.83 -0.49 23.38
CA GLU A 149 -5.57 -0.31 24.81
C GLU A 149 -6.72 0.41 25.50
N ALA A 150 -7.17 1.54 24.95
CA ALA A 150 -8.26 2.33 25.53
C ALA A 150 -9.61 1.59 25.59
N LYS A 151 -9.86 0.69 24.62
CA LYS A 151 -11.07 -0.14 24.58
C LYS A 151 -10.91 -1.51 25.26
N GLY A 152 -9.69 -1.94 25.59
CA GLY A 152 -9.40 -3.27 26.12
C GLY A 152 -9.76 -4.40 25.13
N ILE A 153 -9.60 -4.17 23.82
CA ILE A 153 -9.96 -5.12 22.76
C ILE A 153 -8.78 -5.39 21.83
N VAL A 154 -8.77 -6.57 21.22
CA VAL A 154 -7.77 -6.93 20.21
C VAL A 154 -8.13 -6.26 18.87
N THR A 155 -7.11 -5.79 18.14
CA THR A 155 -7.27 -5.29 16.77
C THR A 155 -6.58 -6.24 15.80
N PHE A 156 -7.26 -6.53 14.69
CA PHE A 156 -6.74 -7.30 13.57
C PHE A 156 -6.59 -6.41 12.34
N ILE A 157 -5.50 -6.61 11.59
CA ILE A 157 -5.30 -5.99 10.29
C ILE A 157 -5.64 -7.04 9.23
N VAL A 158 -6.72 -6.84 8.50
CA VAL A 158 -7.11 -7.69 7.37
C VAL A 158 -6.55 -7.10 6.10
N ILE A 159 -5.64 -7.85 5.45
CA ILE A 159 -4.90 -7.38 4.27
C ILE A 159 -5.32 -8.20 3.07
N GLY A 160 -5.85 -7.55 2.03
CA GLY A 160 -6.10 -8.13 0.71
C GLY A 160 -5.02 -7.73 -0.27
N VAL A 161 -4.50 -8.67 -1.05
CA VAL A 161 -3.46 -8.43 -2.05
C VAL A 161 -3.84 -9.04 -3.40
N GLY A 162 -3.54 -8.29 -4.48
CA GLY A 162 -3.81 -8.73 -5.85
C GLY A 162 -5.28 -8.68 -6.24
N GLY A 163 -5.58 -9.02 -7.49
CA GLY A 163 -6.94 -9.04 -8.02
C GLY A 163 -7.66 -7.71 -7.94
N THR A 164 -8.93 -7.75 -7.54
CA THR A 164 -9.77 -6.58 -7.27
C THR A 164 -10.08 -6.46 -5.78
N ALA A 165 -10.47 -5.28 -5.33
CA ALA A 165 -10.71 -5.02 -3.91
C ALA A 165 -11.87 -5.87 -3.35
N ASP A 166 -12.88 -6.16 -4.16
CA ASP A 166 -14.01 -7.04 -3.85
C ASP A 166 -13.71 -8.54 -4.08
N LYS A 167 -12.56 -8.85 -4.73
CA LYS A 167 -12.08 -10.21 -4.98
C LYS A 167 -10.55 -10.26 -4.97
N PRO A 168 -9.90 -10.13 -3.81
CA PRO A 168 -8.45 -10.23 -3.70
C PRO A 168 -7.96 -11.65 -4.04
N GLU A 169 -6.72 -11.76 -4.53
CA GLU A 169 -6.07 -13.05 -4.79
C GLU A 169 -5.56 -13.69 -3.51
N GLU A 170 -5.08 -12.89 -2.57
CA GLU A 170 -4.60 -13.33 -1.28
C GLU A 170 -5.24 -12.52 -0.16
N LEU A 171 -5.50 -13.20 0.96
CA LEU A 171 -6.06 -12.58 2.17
C LEU A 171 -5.25 -13.02 3.39
N PHE A 172 -4.97 -12.05 4.27
CA PHE A 172 -4.22 -12.25 5.49
C PHE A 172 -4.97 -11.62 6.66
N ILE A 173 -4.91 -12.27 7.83
CA ILE A 173 -5.48 -11.73 9.07
C ILE A 173 -4.36 -11.66 10.10
N VAL A 174 -3.84 -10.47 10.34
CA VAL A 174 -2.67 -10.25 11.21
C VAL A 174 -3.10 -9.57 12.50
N PRO A 175 -2.85 -10.15 13.69
CA PRO A 175 -3.02 -9.43 14.94
C PRO A 175 -2.12 -8.20 14.98
N LEU A 176 -2.65 -7.05 15.38
CA LEU A 176 -1.90 -5.79 15.43
C LEU A 176 -0.62 -5.89 16.28
N GLN A 177 -0.68 -6.66 17.38
CA GLN A 177 0.45 -6.88 18.27
C GLN A 177 1.64 -7.59 17.61
N ASP A 178 1.41 -8.33 16.52
CA ASP A 178 2.46 -9.06 15.80
C ASP A 178 3.17 -8.16 14.77
N LEU A 179 2.60 -7.00 14.44
CA LEU A 179 3.14 -6.02 13.51
C LEU A 179 4.16 -5.10 14.19
N LYS A 180 5.44 -5.34 13.94
CA LYS A 180 6.56 -4.62 14.59
C LYS A 180 6.86 -3.26 13.92
N SER A 181 6.51 -3.10 12.65
CA SER A 181 6.71 -1.88 11.86
C SER A 181 5.51 -1.61 10.96
N ASP A 182 5.54 -0.50 10.25
CA ASP A 182 4.50 -0.10 9.28
C ASP A 182 4.58 -0.89 7.97
N PHE A 183 5.62 -1.71 7.82
CA PHE A 183 5.87 -2.64 6.71
C PHE A 183 5.92 -4.07 7.21
N ILE A 184 5.36 -5.01 6.44
CA ILE A 184 5.47 -6.45 6.67
C ILE A 184 5.93 -7.15 5.39
N SER A 185 6.92 -8.03 5.51
CA SER A 185 7.44 -8.79 4.36
C SER A 185 6.42 -9.81 3.85
N LYS A 186 6.53 -10.19 2.58
CA LYS A 186 5.68 -11.24 1.99
C LYS A 186 5.90 -12.59 2.69
N SER A 187 7.12 -12.89 3.11
CA SER A 187 7.44 -14.10 3.86
C SER A 187 6.74 -14.14 5.22
N ASP A 188 6.78 -13.03 5.97
CA ASP A 188 6.14 -12.96 7.28
C ASP A 188 4.62 -13.03 7.19
N LEU A 189 4.03 -12.45 6.12
CA LEU A 189 2.59 -12.53 5.87
C LEU A 189 2.09 -13.97 5.69
N GLN A 190 2.92 -14.90 5.20
CA GLN A 190 2.47 -16.27 4.94
C GLN A 190 1.96 -16.99 6.20
N ALA A 191 2.45 -16.66 7.39
CA ALA A 191 1.98 -17.20 8.65
C ALA A 191 0.51 -16.83 8.97
N TYR A 192 0.01 -15.77 8.37
CA TYR A 192 -1.33 -15.20 8.60
C TYR A 192 -2.28 -15.41 7.42
N LYS A 193 -1.89 -16.24 6.44
CA LYS A 193 -2.65 -16.45 5.22
C LYS A 193 -3.95 -17.18 5.48
N LYS A 194 -5.07 -16.60 5.03
CA LYS A 194 -6.38 -17.24 5.00
C LYS A 194 -6.58 -17.92 3.64
N SER A 195 -6.32 -19.22 3.54
CA SER A 195 -6.29 -19.94 2.25
C SER A 195 -7.65 -20.21 1.64
N ASP A 196 -8.70 -20.29 2.45
CA ASP A 196 -10.04 -20.73 2.08
C ASP A 196 -11.09 -19.59 2.11
N PHE A 197 -10.62 -18.34 2.09
CA PHE A 197 -11.47 -17.16 2.27
C PHE A 197 -12.54 -16.97 1.17
N ASN A 198 -12.39 -17.58 0.01
CA ASN A 198 -13.40 -17.51 -1.06
C ASN A 198 -14.67 -18.27 -0.71
N THR A 199 -14.56 -19.37 -0.01
CA THR A 199 -15.66 -20.28 0.35
C THR A 199 -16.09 -20.16 1.81
N ASN A 200 -15.13 -19.90 2.71
CA ASN A 200 -15.36 -19.86 4.13
C ASN A 200 -15.50 -18.45 4.70
N LYS A 201 -16.30 -18.33 5.75
CA LYS A 201 -16.44 -17.13 6.56
C LYS A 201 -15.32 -17.05 7.61
N PHE A 202 -15.13 -15.87 8.17
CA PHE A 202 -14.25 -15.71 9.30
C PHE A 202 -14.80 -16.41 10.54
N PHE A 203 -13.89 -16.93 11.33
CA PHE A 203 -14.17 -17.56 12.61
C PHE A 203 -13.32 -16.90 13.69
N PHE A 204 -13.97 -16.53 14.79
CA PHE A 204 -13.26 -16.02 15.96
C PHE A 204 -13.21 -17.10 17.04
N GLU A 205 -12.00 -17.42 17.50
CA GLU A 205 -11.76 -18.38 18.57
C GLU A 205 -11.66 -17.65 19.92
N PRO A 206 -12.72 -17.67 20.74
CA PRO A 206 -12.79 -16.79 21.90
C PRO A 206 -11.83 -17.17 23.02
N GLN A 207 -11.36 -18.42 23.06
CA GLN A 207 -10.39 -18.90 24.06
C GLN A 207 -8.99 -18.34 23.82
N THR A 208 -8.58 -18.28 22.57
CA THR A 208 -7.26 -17.76 22.17
C THR A 208 -7.30 -16.31 21.73
N GLY A 209 -8.50 -15.76 21.47
CA GLY A 209 -8.67 -14.42 20.96
C GLY A 209 -8.19 -14.25 19.52
N VAL A 210 -8.20 -15.32 18.71
CA VAL A 210 -7.68 -15.34 17.33
C VAL A 210 -8.83 -15.28 16.33
N LEU A 211 -8.73 -14.38 15.35
CA LEU A 211 -9.59 -14.34 14.17
C LEU A 211 -8.93 -15.15 13.03
N LYS A 212 -9.67 -16.07 12.43
CA LYS A 212 -9.20 -16.97 11.38
C LYS A 212 -10.06 -16.86 10.12
#